data_e8e5659b5c6affbc58d651c135529d02
#
_entry.id   e8e5659b5c6affbc58d651c135529d02
#
_cell.length_a   1.000
_cell.length_b   1.000
_cell.length_c   1.000
_cell.angle_alpha   90.00
_cell.angle_beta   90.00
_cell.angle_gamma   90.00
#
_symmetry.space_group_name_H-M   'P 1'
#
loop_
_entity.id
_entity.type
_entity.pdbx_description
1 polymer ?
#
loop_
_entity_poly.entity_id
_entity_poly.type
_entity_poly.pdbx_seq_one_letter_code
_entity_poly.pdbx_strand_id
1 'polypeptide(L)'
;MDQYYQNLYTTIAYNWIGSLDHAKKGKSSKSICFCKKNYHGKISFFEKSVIELMIEDINTKETIFYLHFEIKNLRMLIENIRTFFKCLNQSDKQQEKQSIVFNMNTQINILLTCTTGLTTSYYAYLLEEYFQKNHLDITIDAVGYQELERIQNRYDYIFVAPQISYQYINLHERYGDKVFLIDSYDFATGNIDAVLNNLKER
;
A
#
# COMPACT_ATOMS: atom_id res chain seq x y z
N MET A 1 -6.12 -22.07 -4.87
CA MET A 1 -7.33 -21.45 -5.48
C MET A 1 -7.24 -21.71 -6.97
N ASP A 2 -8.26 -22.30 -7.58
CA ASP A 2 -8.24 -22.71 -8.99
C ASP A 2 -8.01 -21.50 -9.90
N GLN A 3 -7.21 -21.69 -10.94
CA GLN A 3 -6.90 -20.70 -11.98
C GLN A 3 -8.17 -20.12 -12.66
N TYR A 4 -9.26 -20.90 -12.66
CA TYR A 4 -10.58 -20.50 -13.14
C TYR A 4 -11.18 -19.35 -12.31
N TYR A 5 -11.13 -19.43 -10.98
CA TYR A 5 -11.66 -18.38 -10.09
C TYR A 5 -10.82 -17.11 -10.13
N GLN A 6 -9.50 -17.22 -10.34
CA GLN A 6 -8.62 -16.07 -10.46
C GLN A 6 -8.97 -15.22 -11.70
N ASN A 7 -9.26 -15.83 -12.83
CA ASN A 7 -9.69 -15.12 -14.03
C ASN A 7 -11.09 -14.51 -13.88
N LEU A 8 -11.97 -15.14 -13.11
CA LEU A 8 -13.32 -14.66 -12.85
C LEU A 8 -13.31 -13.33 -12.07
N TYR A 9 -12.52 -13.21 -11.01
CA TYR A 9 -12.43 -11.98 -10.23
C TYR A 9 -11.91 -10.80 -11.06
N THR A 10 -10.91 -11.02 -11.89
CA THR A 10 -10.38 -9.98 -12.79
C THR A 10 -11.44 -9.52 -13.79
N THR A 11 -12.19 -10.46 -14.38
CA THR A 11 -13.25 -10.15 -15.35
C THR A 11 -14.41 -9.38 -14.68
N ILE A 12 -14.85 -9.81 -13.49
CA ILE A 12 -15.89 -9.11 -12.72
C ILE A 12 -15.42 -7.70 -12.37
N ALA A 13 -14.19 -7.56 -11.86
CA ALA A 13 -13.61 -6.27 -11.51
C ALA A 13 -13.54 -5.33 -12.73
N TYR A 14 -13.04 -5.81 -13.85
CA TYR A 14 -12.92 -5.03 -15.09
C TYR A 14 -14.28 -4.53 -15.58
N ASN A 15 -15.28 -5.41 -15.64
CA ASN A 15 -16.62 -5.05 -16.10
C ASN A 15 -17.31 -4.08 -15.12
N TRP A 16 -17.22 -4.36 -13.81
CA TRP A 16 -17.78 -3.48 -12.79
C TRP A 16 -17.16 -2.09 -12.81
N ILE A 17 -15.83 -2.00 -12.78
CA ILE A 17 -15.13 -0.72 -12.79
C ILE A 17 -15.34 0.02 -14.11
N GLY A 18 -15.39 -0.71 -15.22
CA GLY A 18 -15.66 -0.15 -16.54
C GLY A 18 -17.10 0.38 -16.73
N SER A 19 -18.04 -0.03 -15.87
CA SER A 19 -19.41 0.48 -15.85
C SER A 19 -19.61 1.73 -14.97
N LEU A 20 -18.58 2.14 -14.23
CA LEU A 20 -18.66 3.33 -13.39
C LEU A 20 -18.66 4.61 -14.24
N ASP A 21 -19.32 5.66 -13.70
CA ASP A 21 -19.36 6.97 -14.36
C ASP A 21 -17.95 7.52 -14.63
N HIS A 22 -17.77 8.11 -15.81
CA HIS A 22 -16.49 8.68 -16.27
C HIS A 22 -15.36 7.67 -16.51
N ALA A 23 -15.64 6.36 -16.47
CA ALA A 23 -14.67 5.33 -16.85
C ALA A 23 -14.31 5.43 -18.35
N LYS A 24 -13.02 5.47 -18.66
CA LYS A 24 -12.51 5.44 -20.03
C LYS A 24 -11.57 4.25 -20.20
N LYS A 25 -11.75 3.49 -21.27
CA LYS A 25 -10.78 2.43 -21.60
C LYS A 25 -9.41 3.06 -21.87
N GLY A 26 -8.39 2.55 -21.20
CA GLY A 26 -7.02 2.99 -21.40
C GLY A 26 -6.46 2.55 -22.75
N LYS A 27 -5.34 3.12 -23.15
CA LYS A 27 -4.65 2.76 -24.41
C LYS A 27 -4.14 1.30 -24.41
N SER A 28 -3.83 0.75 -23.24
CA SER A 28 -3.52 -0.67 -23.09
C SER A 28 -4.80 -1.48 -22.94
N SER A 29 -4.85 -2.66 -23.52
CA SER A 29 -6.06 -3.51 -23.66
C SER A 29 -6.71 -3.95 -22.33
N LYS A 30 -6.08 -3.72 -21.20
CA LYS A 30 -6.56 -4.13 -19.87
C LYS A 30 -6.39 -3.01 -18.83
N SER A 31 -6.76 -1.79 -19.17
CA SER A 31 -6.76 -0.68 -18.21
C SER A 31 -7.99 0.21 -18.35
N ILE A 32 -8.39 0.81 -17.24
CA ILE A 32 -9.49 1.78 -17.13
C ILE A 32 -8.92 3.04 -16.49
N CYS A 33 -9.22 4.19 -17.09
CA CYS A 33 -8.74 5.49 -16.65
C CYS A 33 -9.89 6.38 -16.19
N PHE A 34 -9.58 7.21 -15.20
CA PHE A 34 -10.46 8.24 -14.66
C PHE A 34 -9.67 9.56 -14.61
N CYS A 35 -10.25 10.63 -15.13
CA CYS A 35 -9.61 11.94 -15.08
C CYS A 35 -10.45 12.86 -14.20
N LYS A 36 -9.82 13.53 -13.26
CA LYS A 36 -10.48 14.49 -12.39
C LYS A 36 -9.57 15.69 -12.14
N LYS A 37 -9.98 16.86 -12.61
CA LYS A 37 -9.16 18.09 -12.53
C LYS A 37 -7.72 17.84 -13.01
N ASN A 38 -6.75 17.93 -12.10
CA ASN A 38 -5.32 17.80 -12.36
C ASN A 38 -4.81 16.36 -12.16
N TYR A 39 -5.69 15.40 -11.89
CA TYR A 39 -5.31 14.04 -11.54
C TYR A 39 -5.76 13.03 -12.60
N HIS A 40 -4.87 12.11 -12.90
CA HIS A 40 -5.10 10.98 -13.77
C HIS A 40 -5.04 9.67 -12.96
N GLY A 41 -6.21 9.09 -12.72
CA GLY A 41 -6.33 7.77 -12.11
C GLY A 41 -6.33 6.67 -13.15
N LYS A 42 -5.53 5.62 -12.93
CA LYS A 42 -5.43 4.46 -13.81
C LYS A 42 -5.56 3.17 -13.00
N ILE A 43 -6.40 2.27 -13.48
CA ILE A 43 -6.57 0.92 -12.94
C ILE A 43 -6.13 -0.05 -14.01
N SER A 44 -5.07 -0.80 -13.76
CA SER A 44 -4.50 -1.79 -14.68
C SER A 44 -4.77 -3.20 -14.17
N PHE A 45 -5.10 -4.11 -15.09
CA PHE A 45 -5.43 -5.50 -14.79
C PHE A 45 -4.37 -6.42 -15.41
N PHE A 46 -3.77 -7.25 -14.57
CA PHE A 46 -2.73 -8.21 -14.96
C PHE A 46 -3.22 -9.65 -14.81
N GLU A 47 -2.40 -10.59 -15.24
CA GLU A 47 -2.64 -12.01 -15.04
C GLU A 47 -2.63 -12.38 -13.54
N LYS A 48 -3.17 -13.55 -13.20
CA LYS A 48 -3.27 -14.08 -11.83
C LYS A 48 -4.03 -13.16 -10.86
N SER A 49 -5.07 -12.48 -11.37
CA SER A 49 -5.92 -11.57 -10.57
C SER A 49 -5.18 -10.42 -9.88
N VAL A 50 -4.11 -9.95 -10.48
CA VAL A 50 -3.35 -8.80 -9.99
C VAL A 50 -3.95 -7.52 -10.56
N ILE A 51 -4.11 -6.52 -9.69
CA ILE A 51 -4.58 -5.17 -10.03
C ILE A 51 -3.57 -4.14 -9.53
N GLU A 52 -3.34 -3.13 -10.35
CA GLU A 52 -2.59 -1.92 -10.01
C GLU A 52 -3.53 -0.73 -10.03
N LEU A 53 -3.52 0.05 -8.97
CA LEU A 53 -4.22 1.32 -8.83
C LEU A 53 -3.17 2.43 -8.73
N MET A 54 -3.24 3.41 -9.61
CA MET A 54 -2.29 4.52 -9.63
C MET A 54 -3.03 5.85 -9.85
N ILE A 55 -2.65 6.88 -9.10
CA ILE A 55 -3.09 8.25 -9.35
C ILE A 55 -1.84 9.11 -9.52
N GLU A 56 -1.79 9.84 -10.62
CA GLU A 56 -0.70 10.74 -11.00
C GLU A 56 -1.23 12.18 -11.09
N ASP A 57 -0.48 13.14 -10.55
CA ASP A 57 -0.72 14.54 -10.84
C ASP A 57 -0.26 14.84 -12.27
N ILE A 58 -1.16 15.40 -13.08
CA ILE A 58 -0.90 15.67 -14.51
C ILE A 58 0.16 16.74 -14.70
N ASN A 59 0.28 17.68 -13.75
CA ASN A 59 1.20 18.83 -13.85
C ASN A 59 2.60 18.47 -13.38
N THR A 60 2.73 17.85 -12.18
CA THR A 60 4.03 17.50 -11.58
C THR A 60 4.56 16.16 -12.04
N LYS A 61 3.70 15.29 -12.57
CA LYS A 61 4.01 13.89 -12.92
C LYS A 61 4.35 13.01 -11.71
N GLU A 62 4.05 13.49 -10.52
CA GLU A 62 4.24 12.73 -9.29
C GLU A 62 3.12 11.71 -9.10
N THR A 63 3.49 10.51 -8.67
CA THR A 63 2.53 9.48 -8.25
C THR A 63 2.10 9.78 -6.82
N ILE A 64 0.82 10.14 -6.64
CA ILE A 64 0.26 10.48 -5.34
C ILE A 64 -0.48 9.32 -4.66
N PHE A 65 -0.73 8.26 -5.40
CA PHE A 65 -1.35 7.03 -4.91
C PHE A 65 -0.85 5.85 -5.72
N TYR A 66 -0.36 4.82 -5.07
CA TYR A 66 0.06 3.59 -5.72
C TYR A 66 -0.27 2.36 -4.86
N LEU A 67 -1.05 1.44 -5.41
CA LEU A 67 -1.37 0.17 -4.77
C LEU A 67 -1.38 -0.95 -5.80
N HIS A 68 -0.60 -1.99 -5.55
CA HIS A 68 -0.51 -3.18 -6.38
C HIS A 68 -0.81 -4.41 -5.53
N PHE A 69 -1.83 -5.20 -5.90
CA PHE A 69 -2.28 -6.34 -5.10
C PHE A 69 -2.92 -7.44 -5.94
N GLU A 70 -2.90 -8.66 -5.42
CA GLU A 70 -3.65 -9.79 -5.94
C GLU A 70 -5.04 -9.84 -5.29
N ILE A 71 -6.10 -10.00 -6.08
CA ILE A 71 -7.47 -10.12 -5.54
C ILE A 71 -7.60 -11.46 -4.82
N LYS A 72 -7.67 -11.45 -3.51
CA LYS A 72 -7.93 -12.64 -2.68
C LYS A 72 -9.41 -12.86 -2.40
N ASN A 73 -10.19 -11.77 -2.35
CA ASN A 73 -11.63 -11.78 -2.19
C ASN A 73 -12.24 -10.45 -2.67
N LEU A 74 -13.57 -10.45 -2.90
CA LEU A 74 -14.28 -9.27 -3.39
C LEU A 74 -14.33 -8.13 -2.37
N ARG A 75 -14.32 -8.41 -1.08
CA ARG A 75 -14.32 -7.38 -0.04
C ARG A 75 -13.06 -6.52 -0.12
N MET A 76 -11.89 -7.16 -0.16
CA MET A 76 -10.61 -6.48 -0.31
C MET A 76 -10.55 -5.64 -1.61
N LEU A 77 -11.05 -6.19 -2.72
CA LEU A 77 -11.15 -5.45 -3.98
C LEU A 77 -11.98 -4.17 -3.82
N ILE A 78 -13.20 -4.29 -3.26
CA ILE A 78 -14.11 -3.15 -3.08
C ILE A 78 -13.49 -2.09 -2.15
N GLU A 79 -12.86 -2.49 -1.06
CA GLU A 79 -12.20 -1.59 -0.11
C GLU A 79 -11.06 -0.81 -0.78
N ASN A 80 -10.19 -1.48 -1.52
CA ASN A 80 -9.09 -0.84 -2.25
C ASN A 80 -9.59 0.10 -3.36
N ILE A 81 -10.62 -0.28 -4.11
CA ILE A 81 -11.23 0.59 -5.13
C ILE A 81 -11.88 1.82 -4.48
N ARG A 82 -12.56 1.67 -3.34
CA ARG A 82 -13.10 2.82 -2.59
C ARG A 82 -12.01 3.77 -2.12
N THR A 83 -10.90 3.23 -1.62
CA THR A 83 -9.73 4.00 -1.18
C THR A 83 -9.14 4.80 -2.34
N PHE A 84 -8.99 4.18 -3.51
CA PHE A 84 -8.56 4.85 -4.74
C PHE A 84 -9.47 6.02 -5.12
N PHE A 85 -10.79 5.81 -5.17
CA PHE A 85 -11.72 6.89 -5.50
C PHE A 85 -11.80 7.96 -4.42
N LYS A 86 -11.65 7.61 -3.14
CA LYS A 86 -11.55 8.58 -2.06
C LYS A 86 -10.34 9.50 -2.28
N CYS A 87 -9.18 8.95 -2.59
CA CYS A 87 -7.98 9.73 -2.87
C CYS A 87 -8.16 10.59 -4.13
N LEU A 88 -8.61 10.02 -5.25
CA LEU A 88 -8.85 10.74 -6.50
C LEU A 88 -9.83 11.93 -6.32
N ASN A 89 -10.78 11.80 -5.39
CA ASN A 89 -11.76 12.83 -5.10
C ASN A 89 -11.30 13.90 -4.11
N GLN A 90 -10.30 13.59 -3.26
CA GLN A 90 -9.81 14.46 -2.17
C GLN A 90 -8.44 15.11 -2.45
N SER A 91 -7.84 14.82 -3.59
CA SER A 91 -6.47 15.24 -3.93
C SER A 91 -6.22 16.77 -3.93
N ASP A 92 -7.25 17.58 -3.73
CA ASP A 92 -7.10 19.05 -3.56
C ASP A 92 -6.64 19.45 -2.13
N LYS A 93 -6.57 18.51 -1.18
CA LYS A 93 -6.10 18.79 0.18
C LYS A 93 -4.65 18.32 0.30
N GLN A 94 -3.73 19.25 0.24
CA GLN A 94 -2.35 19.02 0.69
C GLN A 94 -2.40 18.61 2.16
N GLN A 95 -1.90 17.40 2.47
CA GLN A 95 -1.64 17.03 3.86
C GLN A 95 -0.49 17.92 4.33
N GLU A 96 -0.75 18.76 5.33
CA GLU A 96 0.32 19.44 6.06
C GLU A 96 1.19 18.35 6.71
N LYS A 97 2.44 18.28 6.25
CA LYS A 97 3.44 17.41 6.87
C LYS A 97 3.74 17.96 8.26
N GLN A 98 3.17 17.36 9.28
CA GLN A 98 3.58 17.66 10.65
C GLN A 98 5.00 17.11 10.85
N SER A 99 5.93 17.99 11.19
CA SER A 99 7.26 17.61 11.65
C SER A 99 7.15 16.98 13.04
N ILE A 100 7.30 15.68 13.09
CA ILE A 100 7.26 14.94 14.36
C ILE A 100 8.68 14.91 14.90
N VAL A 101 8.89 15.46 16.10
CA VAL A 101 10.17 15.40 16.79
C VAL A 101 10.24 14.07 17.57
N PHE A 102 11.12 13.18 17.13
CA PHE A 102 11.47 11.97 17.85
C PHE A 102 12.72 12.19 18.70
N ASN A 103 12.65 11.84 19.96
CA ASN A 103 13.80 11.80 20.87
C ASN A 103 14.07 10.32 21.20
N MET A 104 14.69 9.58 20.27
CA MET A 104 15.03 8.18 20.49
C MET A 104 16.54 8.01 20.61
N ASN A 105 16.98 7.44 21.74
CA ASN A 105 18.38 7.11 22.02
C ASN A 105 18.72 5.64 21.73
N THR A 106 17.81 4.89 21.07
CA THR A 106 17.98 3.46 20.77
C THR A 106 17.78 3.20 19.28
N GLN A 107 18.66 2.38 18.72
CA GLN A 107 18.50 1.87 17.37
C GLN A 107 17.21 1.03 17.28
N ILE A 108 16.39 1.28 16.27
CA ILE A 108 15.14 0.56 16.00
C ILE A 108 15.24 -0.13 14.65
N ASN A 109 14.82 -1.40 14.61
CA ASN A 109 14.79 -2.20 13.39
C ASN A 109 13.34 -2.48 13.00
N ILE A 110 12.95 -2.02 11.81
CA ILE A 110 11.60 -2.15 11.27
C ILE A 110 11.60 -3.11 10.09
N LEU A 111 10.62 -3.99 10.05
CA LEU A 111 10.37 -4.88 8.92
C LEU A 111 9.02 -4.56 8.28
N LEU A 112 9.02 -4.31 6.98
CA LEU A 112 7.81 -4.27 6.16
C LEU A 112 7.61 -5.61 5.45
N THR A 113 6.40 -6.12 5.43
CA THR A 113 6.10 -7.37 4.73
C THR A 113 4.85 -7.28 3.86
N CYS A 114 4.94 -7.82 2.65
CA CYS A 114 3.83 -7.98 1.72
C CYS A 114 3.92 -9.33 0.98
N THR A 115 3.16 -9.51 -0.09
CA THR A 115 3.14 -10.76 -0.85
C THR A 115 4.52 -11.16 -1.39
N THR A 116 5.25 -10.21 -1.97
CA THR A 116 6.53 -10.45 -2.67
C THR A 116 7.68 -9.56 -2.21
N GLY A 117 7.42 -8.57 -1.35
CA GLY A 117 8.41 -7.56 -0.93
C GLY A 117 8.51 -6.35 -1.88
N LEU A 118 8.07 -6.45 -3.13
CA LEU A 118 8.31 -5.41 -4.15
C LEU A 118 7.65 -4.06 -3.83
N THR A 119 6.36 -4.07 -3.50
CA THR A 119 5.63 -2.81 -3.21
C THR A 119 6.05 -2.21 -1.88
N THR A 120 6.38 -3.06 -0.89
CA THR A 120 6.90 -2.61 0.40
C THR A 120 8.30 -2.01 0.29
N SER A 121 9.11 -2.41 -0.68
CA SER A 121 10.43 -1.82 -0.91
C SER A 121 10.35 -0.34 -1.29
N TYR A 122 9.34 0.06 -2.08
CA TYR A 122 9.12 1.47 -2.38
C TYR A 122 8.69 2.27 -1.14
N TYR A 123 7.77 1.71 -0.35
CA TYR A 123 7.34 2.35 0.90
C TYR A 123 8.47 2.41 1.94
N ALA A 124 9.31 1.35 2.01
CA ALA A 124 10.51 1.33 2.82
C ALA A 124 11.49 2.46 2.43
N TYR A 125 11.71 2.64 1.13
CA TYR A 125 12.56 3.72 0.61
C TYR A 125 12.08 5.10 1.06
N LEU A 126 10.77 5.37 1.01
CA LEU A 126 10.20 6.65 1.46
C LEU A 126 10.42 6.89 2.97
N LEU A 127 10.27 5.82 3.78
CA LEU A 127 10.52 5.86 5.21
C LEU A 127 12.01 6.07 5.52
N GLU A 128 12.88 5.37 4.80
CA GLU A 128 14.34 5.48 4.96
C GLU A 128 14.83 6.90 4.65
N GLU A 129 14.37 7.51 3.55
CA GLU A 129 14.69 8.90 3.24
C GLU A 129 14.23 9.85 4.35
N TYR A 130 13.04 9.61 4.93
CA TYR A 130 12.54 10.43 6.04
C TYR A 130 13.42 10.25 7.29
N PHE A 131 13.77 9.03 7.65
CA PHE A 131 14.59 8.73 8.83
C PHE A 131 15.98 9.34 8.71
N GLN A 132 16.63 9.20 7.58
CA GLN A 132 17.94 9.80 7.29
C GLN A 132 17.89 11.33 7.37
N LYS A 133 16.88 11.96 6.75
CA LYS A 133 16.71 13.41 6.78
C LYS A 133 16.50 13.98 8.19
N ASN A 134 15.88 13.21 9.07
CA ASN A 134 15.59 13.60 10.45
C ASN A 134 16.61 13.05 11.45
N HIS A 135 17.73 12.46 10.99
CA HIS A 135 18.79 11.90 11.82
C HIS A 135 18.29 10.87 12.86
N LEU A 136 17.32 10.04 12.47
CA LEU A 136 16.79 8.96 13.29
C LEU A 136 17.59 7.68 13.06
N ASP A 137 18.03 7.01 14.13
CA ASP A 137 18.74 5.73 14.07
C ASP A 137 17.73 4.56 13.92
N ILE A 138 17.08 4.52 12.77
CA ILE A 138 16.07 3.53 12.43
C ILE A 138 16.50 2.83 11.14
N THR A 139 16.60 1.49 11.21
CA THR A 139 16.79 0.66 10.01
C THR A 139 15.47 0.08 9.55
N ILE A 140 15.29 -0.05 8.24
CA ILE A 140 14.08 -0.58 7.66
C ILE A 140 14.39 -1.54 6.54
N ASP A 141 13.75 -2.72 6.59
CA ASP A 141 13.85 -3.75 5.56
C ASP A 141 12.46 -4.10 5.02
N ALA A 142 12.42 -4.59 3.78
CA ALA A 142 11.20 -5.04 3.14
C ALA A 142 11.37 -6.46 2.58
N VAL A 143 10.46 -7.37 2.97
CA VAL A 143 10.52 -8.77 2.54
C VAL A 143 9.16 -9.32 2.12
N GLY A 144 9.19 -10.39 1.35
CA GLY A 144 8.00 -11.20 1.09
C GLY A 144 7.56 -11.98 2.34
N TYR A 145 6.24 -12.15 2.48
CA TYR A 145 5.65 -12.87 3.60
C TYR A 145 6.27 -14.25 3.88
N GLN A 146 6.73 -14.94 2.85
CA GLN A 146 7.32 -16.27 2.99
C GLN A 146 8.66 -16.27 3.75
N GLU A 147 9.37 -15.14 3.77
CA GLU A 147 10.66 -15.02 4.45
C GLU A 147 10.52 -14.55 5.90
N LEU A 148 9.36 -14.03 6.27
CA LEU A 148 9.11 -13.41 7.56
C LEU A 148 9.49 -14.29 8.75
N GLU A 149 9.11 -15.57 8.73
CA GLU A 149 9.36 -16.50 9.84
C GLU A 149 10.84 -16.63 10.18
N ARG A 150 11.69 -16.61 9.15
CA ARG A 150 13.14 -16.82 9.31
C ARG A 150 13.86 -15.62 9.95
N ILE A 151 13.32 -14.39 9.76
CA ILE A 151 14.06 -13.17 10.10
C ILE A 151 13.39 -12.30 11.16
N GLN A 152 12.12 -12.52 11.49
CA GLN A 152 11.30 -11.64 12.32
C GLN A 152 11.90 -11.35 13.72
N ASN A 153 12.75 -12.23 14.25
CA ASN A 153 13.39 -12.04 15.56
C ASN A 153 14.42 -10.89 15.60
N ARG A 154 14.83 -10.39 14.44
CA ARG A 154 15.82 -9.31 14.31
C ARG A 154 15.17 -7.92 14.35
N TYR A 155 13.84 -7.85 14.37
CA TYR A 155 13.09 -6.62 14.21
C TYR A 155 12.23 -6.34 15.44
N ASP A 156 12.20 -5.06 15.81
CA ASP A 156 11.40 -4.54 16.92
C ASP A 156 9.95 -4.33 16.51
N TYR A 157 9.73 -3.99 15.23
CA TYR A 157 8.42 -3.74 14.65
C TYR A 157 8.26 -4.47 13.32
N ILE A 158 7.08 -5.03 13.09
CA ILE A 158 6.70 -5.70 11.84
C ILE A 158 5.43 -5.03 11.31
N PHE A 159 5.54 -4.35 10.18
CA PHE A 159 4.40 -3.72 9.52
C PHE A 159 3.91 -4.58 8.36
N VAL A 160 2.66 -4.97 8.46
CA VAL A 160 1.94 -5.81 7.50
C VAL A 160 1.28 -4.90 6.47
N ALA A 161 1.66 -5.06 5.20
CA ALA A 161 1.07 -4.29 4.12
C ALA A 161 -0.39 -4.72 3.84
N PRO A 162 -1.23 -3.82 3.29
CA PRO A 162 -2.64 -4.09 3.03
C PRO A 162 -2.89 -5.32 2.16
N GLN A 163 -1.95 -5.65 1.27
CA GLN A 163 -2.05 -6.79 0.35
C GLN A 163 -2.16 -8.14 1.07
N ILE A 164 -1.65 -8.22 2.29
CA ILE A 164 -1.69 -9.42 3.13
C ILE A 164 -2.41 -9.16 4.47
N SER A 165 -3.29 -8.16 4.53
CA SER A 165 -4.08 -7.82 5.72
C SER A 165 -4.86 -9.02 6.30
N TYR A 166 -5.25 -9.97 5.45
CA TYR A 166 -5.90 -11.22 5.86
C TYR A 166 -5.01 -12.12 6.74
N GLN A 167 -3.69 -11.89 6.75
CA GLN A 167 -2.75 -12.61 7.61
C GLN A 167 -2.52 -11.91 8.95
N TYR A 168 -2.98 -10.66 9.12
CA TYR A 168 -2.67 -9.84 10.29
C TYR A 168 -2.97 -10.52 11.62
N ILE A 169 -4.18 -11.10 11.76
CA ILE A 169 -4.59 -11.77 13.01
C ILE A 169 -3.64 -12.92 13.33
N ASN A 170 -3.34 -13.78 12.36
CA ASN A 170 -2.43 -14.93 12.54
C ASN A 170 -1.01 -14.48 12.89
N LEU A 171 -0.52 -13.40 12.25
CA LEU A 171 0.81 -12.84 12.54
C LEU A 171 0.87 -12.20 13.93
N HIS A 172 -0.17 -11.48 14.32
CA HIS A 172 -0.26 -10.87 15.64
C HIS A 172 -0.35 -11.93 16.75
N GLU A 173 -1.14 -12.98 16.59
CA GLU A 173 -1.20 -14.13 17.53
C GLU A 173 0.17 -14.82 17.66
N ARG A 174 0.96 -14.87 16.58
CA ARG A 174 2.22 -15.60 16.52
C ARG A 174 3.42 -14.79 17.01
N TYR A 175 3.45 -13.48 16.74
CA TYR A 175 4.62 -12.61 17.01
C TYR A 175 4.31 -11.48 18.00
N GLY A 176 3.07 -11.38 18.48
CA GLY A 176 2.66 -10.44 19.53
C GLY A 176 2.54 -8.99 19.07
N ASP A 177 2.66 -8.11 20.05
CA ASP A 177 2.39 -6.66 19.93
C ASP A 177 3.36 -5.89 19.03
N LYS A 178 4.39 -6.55 18.49
CA LYS A 178 5.29 -5.92 17.51
C LYS A 178 4.73 -5.91 16.10
N VAL A 179 3.56 -6.52 15.85
CA VAL A 179 2.93 -6.63 14.53
C VAL A 179 1.85 -5.58 14.37
N PHE A 180 1.97 -4.76 13.34
CA PHE A 180 1.05 -3.67 13.01
C PHE A 180 0.55 -3.80 11.59
N LEU A 181 -0.71 -3.42 11.35
CA LEU A 181 -1.29 -3.35 10.01
C LEU A 181 -1.23 -1.92 9.49
N ILE A 182 -0.70 -1.73 8.28
CA ILE A 182 -0.77 -0.44 7.60
C ILE A 182 -2.11 -0.33 6.87
N ASP A 183 -2.82 0.77 7.08
CA ASP A 183 -4.05 1.07 6.33
C ASP A 183 -3.77 1.22 4.83
N SER A 184 -4.73 0.80 4.00
CA SER A 184 -4.57 0.84 2.54
C SER A 184 -4.35 2.25 1.98
N TYR A 185 -4.96 3.26 2.58
CA TYR A 185 -4.81 4.64 2.15
C TYR A 185 -3.42 5.17 2.50
N ASP A 186 -2.97 4.96 3.74
CA ASP A 186 -1.66 5.40 4.21
C ASP A 186 -0.53 4.73 3.41
N PHE A 187 -0.64 3.42 3.19
CA PHE A 187 0.32 2.68 2.38
C PHE A 187 0.37 3.19 0.93
N ALA A 188 -0.79 3.38 0.31
CA ALA A 188 -0.89 3.77 -1.10
C ALA A 188 -0.48 5.23 -1.36
N THR A 189 -0.63 6.11 -0.36
CA THR A 189 -0.23 7.52 -0.45
C THR A 189 1.19 7.78 0.06
N GLY A 190 1.88 6.75 0.55
CA GLY A 190 3.20 6.90 1.16
C GLY A 190 3.16 7.70 2.47
N ASN A 191 2.04 7.62 3.22
CA ASN A 191 1.88 8.35 4.48
C ASN A 191 2.77 7.73 5.56
N ILE A 192 3.86 8.43 5.88
CA ILE A 192 4.86 8.01 6.86
C ILE A 192 4.33 8.08 8.29
N ASP A 193 3.41 9.01 8.58
CA ASP A 193 2.86 9.22 9.92
C ASP A 193 2.16 7.97 10.46
N ALA A 194 1.62 7.13 9.59
CA ALA A 194 1.02 5.86 9.96
C ALA A 194 2.01 4.91 10.66
N VAL A 195 3.27 4.89 10.24
CA VAL A 195 4.35 4.11 10.89
C VAL A 195 4.84 4.84 12.13
N LEU A 196 5.10 6.14 12.03
CA LEU A 196 5.65 6.94 13.12
C LEU A 196 4.76 6.96 14.36
N ASN A 197 3.45 6.98 14.20
CA ASN A 197 2.51 6.96 15.33
C ASN A 197 2.60 5.66 16.12
N ASN A 198 2.80 4.52 15.45
CA ASN A 198 2.98 3.23 16.12
C ASN A 198 4.31 3.12 16.88
N LEU A 199 5.35 3.87 16.45
CA LEU A 199 6.64 3.90 17.14
C LEU A 199 6.61 4.72 18.45
N LYS A 200 5.65 5.65 18.59
CA LYS A 200 5.52 6.53 19.77
C LYS A 200 4.82 5.89 20.95
N GLU A 201 4.00 4.86 20.72
CA GLU A 201 3.15 4.27 21.75
C GLU A 201 3.89 3.29 22.67
N ARG A 202 5.21 3.20 22.55
CA ARG A 202 6.11 2.44 23.44
C ARG A 202 7.22 3.32 23.98
#